data_16604f85879ecffb9457871b78222bc3
#
_entry.id   16604f85879ecffb9457871b78222bc3
#
_cell.length_a   1.000
_cell.length_b   1.000
_cell.length_c   1.000
_cell.angle_alpha   90.00
_cell.angle_beta   90.00
_cell.angle_gamma   90.00
#
_symmetry.space_group_name_H-M   'P 1'
#
loop_
_entity.id
_entity.type
_entity.pdbx_description
1 polymer ?
#
loop_
_entity_poly.entity_id
_entity_poly.type
_entity_poly.pdbx_seq_one_letter_code
_entity_poly.pdbx_strand_id
1 'polypeptide(L)'
;MKLFKTKYVWVMTTLILMVGYAVSCTKEDQVLDQSTSTDGVLLSQKTTTPPMLDGIVEASWANSQKLTSTVTVPDPGNDYFKGYVDNTYTVSMRSMYDANKIYFLAEWNDANKSLNRDPWYFDPATKTWKEESRKPTFDADGNKTRDAFYEDKFAMLWNVNNSIADFNEKGCYATCHTSLDPLTHGGATSRHFTGSGTEFLDMWHWKSVRTGFPSSQVDDQLQNNSEFNLEDGGRHGDPKVSGGYADNVQTLPVTGGTPGQTMNVPKYFVPGSTNYYWVLKSDQEAGTAKLITGVNANGVLSYNGGTIDPNTDTEFQRKGETTGSKGMPSVCDVAPFVGDRGDIDAKAVYTGNGWILEFSRNLITPSGVAGNSDVQFDVTSDYVFGIGVFDNAAIAHAINSKLTLKFQK
;
A
#
# COMPACT_ATOMS: atom_id res chain seq x y z
N MET A 1 -65.97 -34.55 45.73
CA MET A 1 -66.68 -33.60 44.87
C MET A 1 -65.86 -32.30 44.79
N LYS A 2 -65.45 -31.95 43.60
CA LYS A 2 -64.92 -30.65 43.20
C LYS A 2 -63.44 -30.30 43.55
N LEU A 3 -62.56 -30.80 42.71
CA LEU A 3 -61.34 -30.13 42.34
C LEU A 3 -61.47 -29.78 40.85
N PHE A 4 -61.62 -28.53 40.51
CA PHE A 4 -61.36 -27.96 39.18
C PHE A 4 -61.58 -26.43 39.26
N LYS A 5 -60.48 -25.67 39.37
CA LYS A 5 -60.40 -24.29 38.94
C LYS A 5 -59.14 -23.61 39.53
N THR A 6 -57.96 -23.93 38.98
CA THR A 6 -56.79 -23.07 39.18
C THR A 6 -55.66 -23.44 38.22
N LYS A 7 -55.94 -23.54 36.94
CA LYS A 7 -54.88 -23.77 35.93
C LYS A 7 -54.86 -22.81 34.72
N TYR A 8 -55.69 -21.81 34.70
CA TYR A 8 -55.75 -20.91 33.52
C TYR A 8 -55.33 -19.48 33.76
N VAL A 9 -54.90 -19.11 34.96
CA VAL A 9 -54.47 -17.72 35.25
C VAL A 9 -52.98 -17.49 35.05
N TRP A 10 -52.18 -18.57 35.04
CA TRP A 10 -50.72 -18.44 34.88
C TRP A 10 -50.20 -18.48 33.43
N VAL A 11 -51.03 -18.81 32.45
CA VAL A 11 -50.62 -18.87 31.04
C VAL A 11 -50.80 -17.55 30.33
N MET A 12 -51.62 -16.66 30.83
CA MET A 12 -51.82 -15.33 30.20
C MET A 12 -50.84 -14.25 30.65
N THR A 13 -50.19 -14.45 31.80
CA THR A 13 -49.21 -13.44 32.29
C THR A 13 -47.82 -13.65 31.72
N THR A 14 -47.53 -14.85 31.23
CA THR A 14 -46.20 -15.14 30.56
C THR A 14 -46.20 -14.79 29.09
N LEU A 15 -47.36 -14.64 28.46
CA LEU A 15 -47.46 -14.26 27.04
C LEU A 15 -47.39 -12.75 26.82
N ILE A 16 -47.69 -11.94 27.84
CA ILE A 16 -47.60 -10.48 27.76
C ILE A 16 -46.19 -9.96 28.05
N LEU A 17 -45.34 -10.75 28.70
CA LEU A 17 -43.93 -10.39 28.99
C LEU A 17 -42.97 -10.79 27.87
N MET A 18 -43.39 -11.65 26.92
CA MET A 18 -42.55 -11.98 25.74
C MET A 18 -42.80 -11.10 24.51
N VAL A 19 -43.87 -10.29 24.50
CA VAL A 19 -44.09 -9.34 23.39
C VAL A 19 -43.39 -8.00 23.64
N GLY A 20 -42.94 -7.73 24.88
CA GLY A 20 -42.24 -6.50 25.24
C GLY A 20 -40.75 -6.48 24.99
N TYR A 21 -40.11 -7.61 24.61
CA TYR A 21 -38.68 -7.71 24.37
C TYR A 21 -38.29 -7.83 22.88
N ALA A 22 -39.22 -7.80 21.97
CA ALA A 22 -38.99 -7.91 20.54
C ALA A 22 -39.05 -6.57 19.79
N VAL A 23 -39.07 -5.44 20.50
CA VAL A 23 -39.10 -4.09 19.88
C VAL A 23 -37.95 -3.22 20.38
N SER A 24 -36.78 -3.82 20.63
CA SER A 24 -35.61 -3.01 20.92
C SER A 24 -34.39 -3.72 20.38
N CYS A 25 -34.20 -3.62 19.09
CA CYS A 25 -32.93 -3.62 18.34
C CYS A 25 -33.22 -3.80 16.84
N THR A 26 -34.03 -2.92 16.29
CA THR A 26 -33.76 -2.42 14.97
C THR A 26 -33.28 -0.98 15.16
N LYS A 27 -32.00 -0.78 15.50
CA LYS A 27 -31.36 0.31 14.86
C LYS A 27 -31.51 0.01 13.37
N GLU A 28 -32.47 0.63 12.75
CA GLU A 28 -32.34 0.97 11.35
C GLU A 28 -30.98 1.68 11.28
N ASP A 29 -29.96 0.96 10.80
CA ASP A 29 -28.89 1.64 10.11
C ASP A 29 -29.63 2.44 9.04
N GLN A 30 -29.82 3.70 9.33
CA GLN A 30 -30.21 4.67 8.33
C GLN A 30 -29.06 4.57 7.30
N VAL A 31 -29.26 3.75 6.29
CA VAL A 31 -28.55 3.86 5.03
C VAL A 31 -28.95 5.22 4.51
N LEU A 32 -28.20 6.22 4.96
CA LEU A 32 -28.31 7.56 4.41
C LEU A 32 -28.08 7.37 2.92
N ASP A 33 -29.08 7.67 2.12
CA ASP A 33 -29.04 7.58 0.67
C ASP A 33 -27.96 8.54 0.19
N GLN A 34 -26.75 7.96 0.05
CA GLN A 34 -25.56 8.69 -0.28
C GLN A 34 -25.59 8.88 -1.78
N SER A 35 -25.75 10.10 -2.23
CA SER A 35 -25.56 10.39 -3.65
C SER A 35 -24.22 9.84 -4.10
N THR A 36 -24.25 8.85 -5.01
CA THR A 36 -23.06 8.26 -5.59
C THR A 36 -22.77 8.97 -6.91
N SER A 37 -21.59 9.53 -7.05
CA SER A 37 -21.11 10.09 -8.31
C SER A 37 -20.39 8.99 -9.11
N THR A 38 -20.67 8.93 -10.40
CA THR A 38 -19.93 8.09 -11.36
C THR A 38 -19.37 8.93 -12.50
N ASP A 39 -19.49 10.24 -12.43
CA ASP A 39 -19.03 11.21 -13.44
C ASP A 39 -17.55 11.57 -13.31
N GLY A 40 -16.81 10.90 -12.40
CA GLY A 40 -15.40 11.15 -12.15
C GLY A 40 -15.12 12.34 -11.24
N VAL A 41 -16.13 12.90 -10.58
CA VAL A 41 -15.99 14.02 -9.64
C VAL A 41 -16.01 13.52 -8.20
N LEU A 42 -14.93 13.79 -7.45
CA LEU A 42 -14.85 13.62 -6.01
C LEU A 42 -15.15 14.96 -5.34
N LEU A 43 -16.30 15.05 -4.68
CA LEU A 43 -16.70 16.26 -3.99
C LEU A 43 -16.20 16.23 -2.54
N SER A 44 -15.25 17.09 -2.20
CA SER A 44 -14.76 17.25 -0.82
C SER A 44 -15.72 18.09 0.00
N GLN A 45 -16.30 17.50 1.02
CA GLN A 45 -17.29 18.13 1.91
C GLN A 45 -16.59 18.94 2.99
N LYS A 46 -17.01 20.18 3.20
CA LYS A 46 -16.52 20.97 4.34
C LYS A 46 -17.00 20.36 5.64
N THR A 47 -16.10 20.18 6.61
CA THR A 47 -16.43 19.63 7.93
C THR A 47 -15.91 20.52 9.06
N THR A 48 -16.63 20.51 10.17
CA THR A 48 -16.17 21.08 11.46
C THR A 48 -15.76 19.98 12.45
N THR A 49 -16.00 18.73 12.07
CA THR A 49 -15.63 17.55 12.87
C THR A 49 -14.79 16.63 11.99
N PRO A 50 -13.45 16.74 12.06
CA PRO A 50 -12.57 15.90 11.30
C PRO A 50 -12.80 14.41 11.58
N PRO A 51 -12.71 13.52 10.58
CA PRO A 51 -12.74 12.08 10.81
C PRO A 51 -11.47 11.65 11.57
N MET A 52 -11.56 10.58 12.35
CA MET A 52 -10.38 9.93 12.92
C MET A 52 -9.78 8.99 11.87
N LEU A 53 -8.46 8.92 11.84
CA LEU A 53 -7.76 7.96 10.98
C LEU A 53 -7.50 6.69 11.81
N ASP A 54 -8.49 5.83 11.95
CA ASP A 54 -8.39 4.60 12.74
C ASP A 54 -8.75 3.32 11.96
N GLY A 55 -9.17 3.48 10.71
CA GLY A 55 -9.58 2.38 9.81
C GLY A 55 -11.02 1.95 10.03
N ILE A 56 -11.80 2.74 10.77
CA ILE A 56 -13.24 2.54 10.99
C ILE A 56 -13.98 3.64 10.25
N VAL A 57 -14.83 3.25 9.31
CA VAL A 57 -15.65 4.23 8.57
C VAL A 57 -16.71 4.79 9.48
N GLU A 58 -16.47 6.00 10.03
CA GLU A 58 -17.42 6.65 10.90
C GLU A 58 -18.63 7.20 10.13
N ALA A 59 -19.72 7.42 10.87
CA ALA A 59 -20.93 8.04 10.33
C ALA A 59 -20.71 9.45 9.74
N SER A 60 -19.63 10.14 10.14
CA SER A 60 -19.25 11.44 9.60
C SER A 60 -18.97 11.39 8.10
N TRP A 61 -18.37 10.29 7.61
CA TRP A 61 -18.13 10.07 6.18
C TRP A 61 -19.43 9.98 5.37
N ALA A 62 -20.53 9.63 6.01
CA ALA A 62 -21.83 9.59 5.37
C ALA A 62 -22.30 10.97 4.86
N ASN A 63 -21.75 12.06 5.37
CA ASN A 63 -22.10 13.41 4.92
C ASN A 63 -21.39 13.81 3.62
N SER A 64 -20.35 13.08 3.22
CA SER A 64 -19.64 13.34 1.97
C SER A 64 -20.13 12.44 0.83
N GLN A 65 -20.23 13.00 -0.37
CA GLN A 65 -20.60 12.25 -1.56
C GLN A 65 -19.59 11.12 -1.82
N LYS A 66 -20.10 9.93 -2.15
CA LYS A 66 -19.26 8.81 -2.57
C LYS A 66 -19.02 8.84 -4.08
N LEU A 67 -17.78 8.96 -4.50
CA LEU A 67 -17.37 8.65 -5.86
C LEU A 67 -17.16 7.14 -5.99
N THR A 68 -17.68 6.51 -7.03
CA THR A 68 -17.36 5.12 -7.38
C THR A 68 -16.74 5.08 -8.77
N SER A 69 -15.61 4.40 -8.89
CA SER A 69 -14.85 4.28 -10.11
C SER A 69 -14.41 2.83 -10.34
N THR A 70 -14.52 2.34 -11.55
CA THR A 70 -13.87 1.10 -11.96
C THR A 70 -12.47 1.44 -12.47
N VAL A 71 -11.47 0.75 -11.95
CA VAL A 71 -10.07 0.85 -12.39
C VAL A 71 -9.67 -0.46 -13.07
N THR A 72 -8.86 -0.40 -14.12
CA THR A 72 -8.47 -1.55 -14.92
C THR A 72 -6.96 -1.54 -15.15
N VAL A 73 -6.33 -2.71 -15.08
CA VAL A 73 -4.90 -2.86 -15.39
C VAL A 73 -4.70 -2.78 -16.91
N PRO A 74 -3.95 -1.78 -17.40
CA PRO A 74 -3.66 -1.66 -18.83
C PRO A 74 -2.63 -2.69 -19.29
N ASP A 75 -2.52 -2.90 -20.61
CA ASP A 75 -1.45 -3.69 -21.21
C ASP A 75 -0.37 -2.80 -21.82
N PRO A 76 0.76 -2.57 -21.16
CA PRO A 76 1.91 -1.87 -21.72
C PRO A 76 2.85 -2.80 -22.50
N GLY A 77 2.49 -4.07 -22.71
CA GLY A 77 3.28 -5.03 -23.45
C GLY A 77 4.57 -5.50 -22.75
N ASN A 78 4.60 -5.52 -21.41
CA ASN A 78 5.78 -5.98 -20.66
C ASN A 78 5.46 -7.09 -19.65
N ASP A 79 6.48 -7.90 -19.30
CA ASP A 79 6.35 -9.07 -18.44
C ASP A 79 5.82 -8.81 -17.03
N TYR A 80 5.97 -7.59 -16.50
CA TYR A 80 5.47 -7.26 -15.16
C TYR A 80 3.95 -7.15 -15.11
N PHE A 81 3.31 -6.90 -16.27
CA PHE A 81 1.86 -6.81 -16.39
C PHE A 81 1.22 -8.14 -16.80
N LYS A 82 2.02 -9.09 -17.30
CA LYS A 82 1.51 -10.41 -17.67
C LYS A 82 0.83 -11.10 -16.49
N GLY A 83 -0.42 -11.51 -16.69
CA GLY A 83 -1.26 -12.13 -15.67
C GLY A 83 -2.03 -11.17 -14.76
N TYR A 84 -1.90 -9.86 -15.02
CA TYR A 84 -2.68 -8.81 -14.38
C TYR A 84 -3.55 -8.01 -15.36
N VAL A 85 -3.16 -7.97 -16.65
CA VAL A 85 -3.88 -7.24 -17.69
C VAL A 85 -5.38 -7.53 -17.64
N ASP A 86 -6.20 -6.48 -17.79
CA ASP A 86 -7.66 -6.50 -17.71
C ASP A 86 -8.26 -6.83 -16.33
N ASN A 87 -7.46 -7.06 -15.30
CA ASN A 87 -7.99 -7.13 -13.94
C ASN A 87 -8.65 -5.79 -13.58
N THR A 88 -9.82 -5.88 -12.97
CA THR A 88 -10.62 -4.73 -12.60
C THR A 88 -10.90 -4.70 -11.11
N TYR A 89 -10.91 -3.48 -10.55
CA TYR A 89 -11.27 -3.23 -9.16
C TYR A 89 -12.28 -2.10 -9.11
N THR A 90 -13.20 -2.18 -8.17
CA THR A 90 -14.10 -1.08 -7.86
C THR A 90 -13.51 -0.28 -6.72
N VAL A 91 -13.21 0.98 -6.97
CA VAL A 91 -12.74 1.92 -5.95
C VAL A 91 -13.86 2.87 -5.61
N SER A 92 -14.18 3.01 -4.32
CA SER A 92 -15.00 4.10 -3.85
C SER A 92 -14.17 5.09 -3.04
N MET A 93 -14.42 6.37 -3.22
CA MET A 93 -13.73 7.43 -2.52
C MET A 93 -14.70 8.43 -1.92
N ARG A 94 -14.32 8.98 -0.77
CA ARG A 94 -14.95 10.13 -0.14
C ARG A 94 -13.89 11.13 0.26
N SER A 95 -14.25 12.39 0.33
CA SER A 95 -13.35 13.44 0.79
C SER A 95 -14.06 14.45 1.67
N MET A 96 -13.34 14.93 2.67
CA MET A 96 -13.73 16.04 3.53
C MET A 96 -12.56 16.99 3.71
N TYR A 97 -12.87 18.23 4.09
CA TYR A 97 -11.81 19.19 4.43
C TYR A 97 -12.27 20.12 5.56
N ASP A 98 -11.32 20.62 6.32
CA ASP A 98 -11.52 21.68 7.29
C ASP A 98 -10.69 22.93 6.95
N ALA A 99 -10.39 23.78 7.90
CA ALA A 99 -9.62 24.99 7.67
C ALA A 99 -8.13 24.72 7.33
N ASN A 100 -7.62 23.53 7.68
CA ASN A 100 -6.20 23.22 7.63
C ASN A 100 -5.88 21.97 6.82
N LYS A 101 -6.76 20.96 6.88
CA LYS A 101 -6.48 19.62 6.33
C LYS A 101 -7.55 19.17 5.32
N ILE A 102 -7.13 18.31 4.43
CA ILE A 102 -7.98 17.49 3.58
C ILE A 102 -7.89 16.03 4.03
N TYR A 103 -9.01 15.34 3.99
CA TYR A 103 -9.18 13.96 4.42
C TYR A 103 -9.74 13.15 3.27
N PHE A 104 -9.27 11.92 3.13
CA PHE A 104 -9.74 10.97 2.14
C PHE A 104 -10.06 9.63 2.79
N LEU A 105 -11.11 9.02 2.33
CA LEU A 105 -11.45 7.62 2.54
C LEU A 105 -11.45 6.95 1.18
N ALA A 106 -10.61 5.93 0.99
CA ALA A 106 -10.61 5.08 -0.19
C ALA A 106 -10.93 3.63 0.24
N GLU A 107 -11.82 2.99 -0.49
CA GLU A 107 -12.18 1.59 -0.29
C GLU A 107 -12.12 0.89 -1.65
N TRP A 108 -11.53 -0.30 -1.70
CA TRP A 108 -11.51 -1.12 -2.92
C TRP A 108 -11.64 -2.60 -2.59
N ASN A 109 -12.22 -3.35 -3.54
CA ASN A 109 -12.30 -4.79 -3.44
C ASN A 109 -10.94 -5.43 -3.72
N ASP A 110 -10.57 -6.39 -2.89
CA ASP A 110 -9.36 -7.18 -3.01
C ASP A 110 -9.61 -8.53 -2.33
N ALA A 111 -9.43 -9.62 -3.06
CA ALA A 111 -9.71 -10.95 -2.54
C ALA A 111 -8.67 -11.44 -1.52
N ASN A 112 -7.48 -10.86 -1.53
CA ASN A 112 -6.35 -11.31 -0.75
C ASN A 112 -5.61 -10.13 -0.10
N LYS A 113 -5.25 -10.29 1.16
CA LYS A 113 -4.35 -9.36 1.86
C LYS A 113 -2.91 -9.71 1.52
N SER A 114 -2.27 -8.96 0.63
CA SER A 114 -0.91 -9.24 0.22
C SER A 114 0.11 -8.38 0.98
N LEU A 115 0.87 -9.05 1.87
CA LEU A 115 1.95 -8.44 2.66
C LEU A 115 3.31 -9.10 2.39
N ASN A 116 3.42 -9.94 1.39
CA ASN A 116 4.63 -10.73 1.11
C ASN A 116 5.54 -10.00 0.11
N ARG A 117 6.04 -8.82 0.46
CA ARG A 117 6.98 -8.11 -0.40
C ARG A 117 8.30 -8.91 -0.50
N ASP A 118 8.44 -9.72 -1.57
CA ASP A 118 9.63 -10.51 -1.95
C ASP A 118 10.46 -11.07 -0.77
N PRO A 119 9.86 -11.83 0.18
CA PRO A 119 10.58 -12.33 1.35
C PRO A 119 11.71 -13.27 0.92
N TRP A 120 12.75 -13.33 1.74
CA TRP A 120 13.86 -14.23 1.55
C TRP A 120 13.47 -15.68 1.84
N TYR A 121 13.94 -16.60 1.02
CA TYR A 121 13.88 -18.04 1.23
C TYR A 121 15.21 -18.70 0.88
N PHE A 122 15.42 -19.92 1.40
CA PHE A 122 16.58 -20.74 1.03
C PHE A 122 16.22 -21.74 -0.07
N ASP A 123 17.04 -21.77 -1.10
CA ASP A 123 16.94 -22.74 -2.18
C ASP A 123 17.94 -23.89 -1.95
N PRO A 124 17.47 -25.10 -1.54
CA PRO A 124 18.35 -26.21 -1.24
C PRO A 124 19.05 -26.77 -2.47
N ALA A 125 18.52 -26.59 -3.67
CA ALA A 125 19.14 -27.10 -4.90
C ALA A 125 20.41 -26.33 -5.25
N THR A 126 20.42 -25.03 -5.02
CA THR A 126 21.57 -24.15 -5.27
C THR A 126 22.34 -23.83 -3.99
N LYS A 127 21.82 -24.19 -2.82
CA LYS A 127 22.34 -23.85 -1.48
C LYS A 127 22.53 -22.35 -1.29
N THR A 128 21.60 -21.54 -1.81
CA THR A 128 21.65 -20.09 -1.73
C THR A 128 20.38 -19.50 -1.16
N TRP A 129 20.52 -18.35 -0.51
CA TRP A 129 19.40 -17.51 -0.15
C TRP A 129 18.95 -16.69 -1.36
N LYS A 130 17.64 -16.55 -1.54
CA LYS A 130 17.02 -15.84 -2.65
C LYS A 130 15.81 -15.06 -2.16
N GLU A 131 15.50 -13.97 -2.81
CA GLU A 131 14.21 -13.30 -2.66
C GLU A 131 13.16 -13.96 -3.54
N GLU A 132 11.91 -13.96 -3.08
CA GLU A 132 10.78 -14.41 -3.87
C GLU A 132 10.59 -13.52 -5.11
N SER A 133 9.97 -14.07 -6.14
CA SER A 133 9.81 -13.35 -7.40
C SER A 133 8.72 -12.27 -7.30
N ARG A 134 9.04 -11.08 -7.75
CA ARG A 134 8.11 -9.95 -7.93
C ARG A 134 7.22 -10.07 -9.17
N LYS A 135 7.36 -11.18 -9.93
CA LYS A 135 6.57 -11.48 -11.12
C LYS A 135 5.87 -12.82 -10.95
N PRO A 136 4.65 -12.96 -11.46
CA PRO A 136 4.03 -14.28 -11.60
C PRO A 136 4.89 -15.19 -12.45
N THR A 137 4.74 -16.51 -12.28
CA THR A 137 5.35 -17.52 -13.16
C THR A 137 4.28 -18.21 -13.97
N PHE A 138 4.66 -18.66 -15.17
CA PHE A 138 3.78 -19.31 -16.14
C PHE A 138 4.42 -20.58 -16.66
N ASP A 139 3.60 -21.56 -17.03
CA ASP A 139 4.03 -22.75 -17.75
C ASP A 139 4.25 -22.46 -19.24
N ALA A 140 4.62 -23.50 -20.01
CA ALA A 140 4.86 -23.38 -21.45
C ALA A 140 3.57 -23.05 -22.24
N ASP A 141 2.41 -23.37 -21.70
CA ASP A 141 1.10 -23.12 -22.30
C ASP A 141 0.57 -21.72 -21.92
N GLY A 142 1.28 -20.98 -21.07
CA GLY A 142 0.93 -19.63 -20.64
C GLY A 142 -0.01 -19.59 -19.43
N ASN A 143 -0.29 -20.71 -18.76
CA ASN A 143 -1.08 -20.72 -17.55
C ASN A 143 -0.25 -20.25 -16.38
N LYS A 144 -0.83 -19.40 -15.51
CA LYS A 144 -0.14 -18.94 -14.30
C LYS A 144 0.04 -20.10 -13.32
N THR A 145 1.30 -20.40 -12.98
CA THR A 145 1.68 -21.46 -12.04
C THR A 145 1.94 -20.95 -10.64
N ARG A 146 2.28 -19.65 -10.53
CA ARG A 146 2.51 -19.01 -9.23
C ARG A 146 2.21 -17.52 -9.31
N ASP A 147 1.63 -16.97 -8.23
CA ASP A 147 1.48 -15.54 -8.06
C ASP A 147 2.83 -14.86 -7.76
N ALA A 148 2.90 -13.57 -8.03
CA ALA A 148 3.99 -12.74 -7.54
C ALA A 148 3.97 -12.67 -6.01
N PHE A 149 5.12 -12.34 -5.43
CA PHE A 149 5.23 -12.01 -4.01
C PHE A 149 5.49 -10.51 -3.90
N TYR A 150 4.43 -9.77 -3.64
CA TYR A 150 4.56 -8.34 -3.41
C TYR A 150 3.51 -7.82 -2.42
N GLU A 151 3.55 -6.54 -2.12
CA GLU A 151 2.62 -5.87 -1.21
C GLU A 151 1.49 -5.19 -1.98
N ASP A 152 0.32 -5.07 -1.35
CA ASP A 152 -0.77 -4.25 -1.86
C ASP A 152 -0.45 -2.77 -1.66
N LYS A 153 -0.88 -1.94 -2.65
CA LYS A 153 -0.62 -0.51 -2.65
C LYS A 153 -1.78 0.26 -3.24
N PHE A 154 -1.88 1.52 -2.83
CA PHE A 154 -2.77 2.50 -3.42
C PHE A 154 -1.98 3.76 -3.74
N ALA A 155 -2.24 4.40 -4.87
CA ALA A 155 -1.57 5.62 -5.26
C ALA A 155 -2.55 6.68 -5.76
N MET A 156 -2.23 7.94 -5.49
CA MET A 156 -2.82 9.12 -6.12
C MET A 156 -1.72 9.93 -6.77
N LEU A 157 -2.04 10.57 -7.89
CA LEU A 157 -1.09 11.40 -8.63
C LEU A 157 -1.72 12.75 -8.96
N TRP A 158 -1.04 13.81 -8.59
CA TRP A 158 -1.50 15.19 -8.70
C TRP A 158 -0.56 16.03 -9.57
N ASN A 159 -1.13 17.00 -10.30
CA ASN A 159 -0.37 17.96 -11.08
C ASN A 159 -0.02 19.17 -10.23
N VAL A 160 1.24 19.30 -9.84
CA VAL A 160 1.71 20.43 -9.02
C VAL A 160 1.66 21.73 -9.81
N ASN A 161 0.97 22.72 -9.25
CA ASN A 161 0.84 24.08 -9.85
C ASN A 161 0.34 24.08 -11.31
N ASN A 162 -0.42 23.07 -11.75
CA ASN A 162 -0.82 22.87 -13.15
C ASN A 162 0.37 22.94 -14.13
N SER A 163 1.54 22.45 -13.71
CA SER A 163 2.79 22.53 -14.46
C SER A 163 2.78 21.71 -15.75
N ILE A 164 1.93 20.67 -15.83
CA ILE A 164 1.80 19.81 -16.99
C ILE A 164 0.52 20.14 -17.74
N ALA A 165 0.65 20.74 -18.90
CA ALA A 165 -0.46 21.31 -19.66
C ALA A 165 -1.55 20.28 -20.01
N ASP A 166 -1.15 19.07 -20.45
CA ASP A 166 -2.09 18.05 -20.90
C ASP A 166 -2.71 17.23 -19.76
N PHE A 167 -2.30 17.46 -18.51
CA PHE A 167 -2.76 16.66 -17.38
C PHE A 167 -4.27 16.80 -17.14
N ASN A 168 -4.82 17.97 -17.36
CA ASN A 168 -6.26 18.20 -17.23
C ASN A 168 -7.09 17.44 -18.26
N GLU A 169 -6.51 17.03 -19.37
CA GLU A 169 -7.18 16.24 -20.41
C GLU A 169 -6.89 14.75 -20.30
N LYS A 170 -5.63 14.38 -20.07
CA LYS A 170 -5.13 13.01 -20.11
C LYS A 170 -4.95 12.38 -18.72
N GLY A 171 -4.97 13.21 -17.65
CA GLY A 171 -4.66 12.75 -16.32
C GLY A 171 -3.24 12.17 -16.24
N CYS A 172 -3.03 11.08 -15.52
CA CYS A 172 -1.71 10.48 -15.37
C CYS A 172 -1.11 9.95 -16.69
N TYR A 173 -1.90 9.78 -17.74
CA TYR A 173 -1.37 9.48 -19.08
C TYR A 173 -0.60 10.63 -19.71
N ALA A 174 -0.65 11.82 -19.18
CA ALA A 174 0.19 12.92 -19.66
C ALA A 174 1.69 12.68 -19.40
N THR A 175 2.03 11.85 -18.41
CA THR A 175 3.42 11.62 -17.98
C THR A 175 3.75 10.17 -17.68
N CYS A 176 3.04 9.52 -16.76
CA CYS A 176 3.42 8.21 -16.23
C CYS A 176 3.39 7.08 -17.26
N HIS A 177 2.53 7.18 -18.26
CA HIS A 177 2.35 6.16 -19.29
C HIS A 177 2.79 6.64 -20.66
N THR A 178 3.46 7.77 -20.73
CA THR A 178 4.14 8.19 -21.94
C THR A 178 5.45 7.42 -22.05
N SER A 179 5.79 7.07 -23.26
CA SER A 179 7.10 6.52 -23.59
C SER A 179 8.21 7.60 -23.57
N LEU A 180 8.26 8.44 -22.53
CA LEU A 180 9.54 9.10 -22.21
C LEU A 180 10.48 8.00 -21.79
N ASP A 181 11.02 7.32 -22.82
CA ASP A 181 11.77 6.12 -22.70
C ASP A 181 13.09 6.42 -21.97
N PRO A 182 13.26 5.94 -20.74
CA PRO A 182 14.52 6.10 -20.03
C PRO A 182 15.67 5.36 -20.71
N LEU A 183 15.40 4.45 -21.64
CA LEU A 183 16.45 3.81 -22.45
C LEU A 183 17.16 4.82 -23.35
N THR A 184 16.49 5.88 -23.81
CA THR A 184 17.10 6.97 -24.55
C THR A 184 17.86 7.95 -23.65
N HIS A 185 17.70 7.86 -22.32
CA HIS A 185 18.24 8.76 -21.31
C HIS A 185 19.14 8.03 -20.29
N GLY A 186 19.94 7.08 -20.73
CA GLY A 186 20.95 6.46 -19.90
C GLY A 186 20.52 5.17 -19.17
N GLY A 187 19.45 4.51 -19.59
CA GLY A 187 19.12 3.14 -19.14
C GLY A 187 18.40 3.03 -17.81
N ALA A 188 17.82 4.10 -17.28
CA ALA A 188 17.04 4.08 -16.04
C ALA A 188 15.59 3.66 -16.33
N THR A 189 15.35 2.37 -16.47
CA THR A 189 14.08 1.77 -16.87
C THR A 189 12.94 1.91 -15.86
N SER A 190 13.16 2.45 -14.67
CA SER A 190 12.17 2.52 -13.59
C SER A 190 11.87 3.93 -13.08
N ARG A 191 12.49 4.95 -13.65
CA ARG A 191 12.29 6.35 -13.27
C ARG A 191 11.30 6.98 -14.24
N HIS A 192 10.17 7.43 -13.74
CA HIS A 192 9.16 8.13 -14.53
C HIS A 192 9.52 9.62 -14.60
N PHE A 193 10.22 10.03 -15.63
CA PHE A 193 10.54 11.45 -15.84
C PHE A 193 9.34 12.22 -16.41
N THR A 194 9.19 13.49 -16.00
CA THR A 194 8.28 14.42 -16.67
C THR A 194 8.90 14.95 -17.98
N GLY A 195 8.14 15.66 -18.80
CA GLY A 195 8.59 16.11 -20.12
C GLY A 195 9.63 17.25 -20.09
N SER A 196 9.71 18.00 -18.99
CA SER A 196 10.63 19.13 -18.84
C SER A 196 10.99 19.39 -17.37
N GLY A 197 12.06 20.13 -17.13
CA GLY A 197 12.50 20.54 -15.80
C GLY A 197 11.56 21.51 -15.07
N THR A 198 10.47 21.93 -15.70
CA THR A 198 9.43 22.79 -15.10
C THR A 198 8.13 22.04 -14.81
N GLU A 199 8.11 20.74 -15.06
CA GLU A 199 6.97 19.87 -14.83
C GLU A 199 7.15 19.02 -13.59
N PHE A 200 6.18 19.06 -12.69
CA PHE A 200 6.21 18.37 -11.39
C PHE A 200 4.89 17.67 -11.11
N LEU A 201 4.98 16.47 -10.54
CA LEU A 201 3.85 15.69 -10.02
C LEU A 201 4.11 15.32 -8.57
N ASP A 202 3.07 15.38 -7.78
CA ASP A 202 3.02 14.89 -6.41
C ASP A 202 2.36 13.51 -6.44
N MET A 203 3.03 12.47 -5.91
CA MET A 203 2.53 11.10 -5.88
C MET A 203 2.42 10.58 -4.45
N TRP A 204 1.20 10.43 -3.99
CA TRP A 204 0.87 9.82 -2.72
C TRP A 204 0.80 8.30 -2.87
N HIS A 205 1.73 7.58 -2.28
CA HIS A 205 1.90 6.16 -2.53
C HIS A 205 1.82 5.34 -1.22
N TRP A 206 0.59 4.94 -0.82
CA TRP A 206 0.42 4.03 0.28
C TRP A 206 0.96 2.64 -0.10
N LYS A 207 1.77 2.05 0.79
CA LYS A 207 2.43 0.75 0.60
C LYS A 207 2.22 -0.07 1.87
N SER A 208 1.46 -1.15 1.81
CA SER A 208 1.03 -1.90 2.98
C SER A 208 2.17 -2.34 3.89
N VAL A 209 3.28 -2.80 3.32
CA VAL A 209 4.45 -3.33 4.07
C VAL A 209 5.43 -2.23 4.46
N ARG A 210 5.73 -1.31 3.56
CA ARG A 210 6.83 -0.34 3.77
C ARG A 210 6.43 0.86 4.61
N THR A 211 5.20 1.33 4.49
CA THR A 211 4.75 2.56 5.16
C THR A 211 3.39 2.42 5.83
N GLY A 212 2.47 1.66 5.25
CA GLY A 212 1.09 1.59 5.70
C GLY A 212 0.94 1.02 7.10
N PHE A 213 1.26 -0.25 7.30
CA PHE A 213 1.11 -0.87 8.62
C PHE A 213 2.18 -0.46 9.62
N PRO A 214 3.48 -0.46 9.26
CA PRO A 214 4.51 -0.19 10.26
C PRO A 214 4.60 1.27 10.68
N SER A 215 4.22 2.21 9.80
CA SER A 215 4.41 3.65 10.02
C SER A 215 3.11 4.45 10.04
N SER A 216 1.98 3.87 9.62
CA SER A 216 0.69 4.56 9.47
C SER A 216 0.79 5.82 8.61
N GLN A 217 1.52 5.74 7.50
CA GLN A 217 1.78 6.85 6.58
C GLN A 217 1.57 6.43 5.12
N VAL A 218 1.28 7.40 4.29
CA VAL A 218 1.51 7.35 2.84
C VAL A 218 2.95 7.80 2.58
N ASP A 219 3.64 7.18 1.64
CA ASP A 219 4.96 7.60 1.17
C ASP A 219 4.76 8.73 0.16
N ASP A 220 5.03 9.96 0.56
CA ASP A 220 4.96 11.12 -0.32
C ASP A 220 6.16 11.18 -1.25
N GLN A 221 5.92 11.37 -2.53
CA GLN A 221 6.90 11.23 -3.59
C GLN A 221 6.71 12.30 -4.66
N LEU A 222 7.81 12.88 -5.07
CA LEU A 222 7.89 13.79 -6.20
C LEU A 222 8.19 13.03 -7.50
N GLN A 223 7.62 13.49 -8.60
CA GLN A 223 8.04 13.09 -9.94
C GLN A 223 8.38 14.34 -10.75
N ASN A 224 9.61 14.39 -11.28
CA ASN A 224 10.12 15.54 -12.03
C ASN A 224 11.02 15.08 -13.18
N ASN A 225 11.67 16.02 -13.83
CA ASN A 225 12.62 15.77 -14.90
C ASN A 225 14.08 15.83 -14.42
N SER A 226 14.43 16.86 -13.63
CA SER A 226 15.81 17.16 -13.21
C SER A 226 16.84 16.91 -14.30
N GLU A 227 16.55 17.31 -15.55
CA GLU A 227 17.39 17.09 -16.72
C GLU A 227 17.75 15.61 -16.94
N PHE A 228 16.83 14.71 -16.60
CA PHE A 228 17.02 13.25 -16.62
C PHE A 228 18.17 12.75 -15.71
N ASN A 229 18.50 13.50 -14.67
CA ASN A 229 19.42 13.05 -13.65
C ASN A 229 18.84 11.84 -12.90
N LEU A 230 19.55 10.72 -12.88
CA LEU A 230 19.10 9.47 -12.26
C LEU A 230 19.09 9.52 -10.72
N GLU A 231 19.82 10.44 -10.11
CA GLU A 231 19.85 10.61 -8.66
C GLU A 231 18.66 11.46 -8.18
N ASP A 232 18.37 12.55 -8.90
CA ASP A 232 17.41 13.58 -8.46
C ASP A 232 16.17 13.67 -9.35
N GLY A 233 16.14 12.97 -10.48
CA GLY A 233 15.06 13.02 -11.45
C GLY A 233 14.15 11.81 -11.47
N GLY A 234 13.03 11.95 -12.16
CA GLY A 234 11.98 10.95 -12.22
C GLY A 234 11.22 10.86 -10.90
N ARG A 235 10.65 9.70 -10.61
CA ARG A 235 9.91 9.47 -9.37
C ARG A 235 10.87 9.10 -8.23
N HIS A 236 10.89 9.90 -7.20
CA HIS A 236 11.65 9.67 -5.97
C HIS A 236 10.87 10.15 -4.75
N GLY A 237 11.33 9.80 -3.55
CA GLY A 237 10.69 10.26 -2.32
C GLY A 237 10.99 11.73 -2.07
N ASP A 238 10.06 12.40 -1.45
CA ASP A 238 10.23 13.77 -1.01
C ASP A 238 11.34 13.93 0.03
N PRO A 239 11.84 15.12 0.26
CA PRO A 239 12.85 15.35 1.27
C PRO A 239 12.42 14.86 2.65
N LYS A 240 13.31 14.22 3.36
CA LYS A 240 13.06 13.75 4.72
C LYS A 240 14.18 14.15 5.67
N VAL A 241 13.83 14.32 6.93
CA VAL A 241 14.79 14.53 8.01
C VAL A 241 15.31 13.19 8.54
N SER A 242 14.40 12.20 8.68
CA SER A 242 14.74 10.87 9.18
C SER A 242 13.64 9.85 8.84
N GLY A 243 13.84 8.61 9.27
CA GLY A 243 12.89 7.52 9.06
C GLY A 243 12.96 6.89 7.67
N GLY A 244 12.02 6.03 7.40
CA GLY A 244 11.87 5.32 6.14
C GLY A 244 12.10 3.82 6.23
N TYR A 245 12.60 3.25 5.17
CA TYR A 245 12.89 1.82 5.04
C TYR A 245 14.08 1.60 4.12
N ALA A 246 14.69 0.41 4.23
CA ALA A 246 15.76 -0.06 3.35
C ALA A 246 15.51 -1.51 2.92
N ASP A 247 16.15 -1.95 1.86
CA ASP A 247 16.18 -3.36 1.50
C ASP A 247 16.99 -4.14 2.54
N ASN A 248 16.43 -5.24 3.00
CA ASN A 248 17.04 -6.11 4.00
C ASN A 248 18.02 -7.10 3.35
N VAL A 249 19.07 -6.58 2.74
CA VAL A 249 20.07 -7.32 2.00
C VAL A 249 21.47 -6.94 2.40
N GLN A 250 22.36 -7.90 2.38
CA GLN A 250 23.82 -7.71 2.43
C GLN A 250 24.53 -8.82 1.66
N THR A 251 25.74 -8.53 1.22
CA THR A 251 26.62 -9.51 0.57
C THR A 251 27.71 -9.93 1.54
N LEU A 252 27.82 -11.23 1.83
CA LEU A 252 28.81 -11.77 2.76
C LEU A 252 29.74 -12.76 2.05
N PRO A 253 31.02 -12.85 2.48
CA PRO A 253 31.90 -13.92 2.09
C PRO A 253 31.36 -15.27 2.55
N VAL A 254 31.48 -16.32 1.71
CA VAL A 254 31.03 -17.68 2.01
C VAL A 254 32.12 -18.47 2.71
N THR A 255 31.92 -18.78 3.98
CA THR A 255 32.85 -19.62 4.75
C THR A 255 32.83 -21.07 4.24
N GLY A 256 33.96 -21.64 3.90
CA GLY A 256 34.07 -22.99 3.32
C GLY A 256 33.64 -23.09 1.85
N GLY A 257 33.46 -21.96 1.20
CA GLY A 257 33.21 -21.87 -0.24
C GLY A 257 34.50 -21.76 -1.05
N THR A 258 34.36 -21.48 -2.34
CA THR A 258 35.54 -21.21 -3.22
C THR A 258 36.14 -19.85 -2.87
N PRO A 259 37.48 -19.66 -3.08
CA PRO A 259 38.11 -18.37 -2.82
C PRO A 259 37.40 -17.20 -3.55
N GLY A 260 37.02 -16.17 -2.79
CA GLY A 260 36.32 -15.01 -3.31
C GLY A 260 34.79 -15.18 -3.50
N GLN A 261 34.23 -16.33 -3.17
CA GLN A 261 32.81 -16.57 -3.24
C GLN A 261 32.07 -15.68 -2.23
N THR A 262 31.00 -15.03 -2.69
CA THR A 262 30.08 -14.25 -1.87
C THR A 262 28.64 -14.74 -2.06
N MET A 263 27.77 -14.40 -1.11
CA MET A 263 26.34 -14.70 -1.17
C MET A 263 25.54 -13.50 -0.66
N ASN A 264 24.47 -13.15 -1.37
CA ASN A 264 23.47 -12.24 -0.86
C ASN A 264 22.59 -12.96 0.17
N VAL A 265 22.40 -12.35 1.31
CA VAL A 265 21.61 -12.88 2.42
C VAL A 265 20.81 -11.77 3.06
N PRO A 266 19.72 -12.07 3.79
CA PRO A 266 19.04 -11.05 4.60
C PRO A 266 20.03 -10.43 5.61
N LYS A 267 19.92 -9.13 5.82
CA LYS A 267 20.82 -8.41 6.74
C LYS A 267 20.42 -8.59 8.19
N TYR A 268 19.10 -8.49 8.46
CA TYR A 268 18.53 -8.61 9.79
C TYR A 268 17.39 -9.63 9.83
N PHE A 269 17.17 -10.19 11.00
CA PHE A 269 15.97 -10.94 11.32
C PHE A 269 15.62 -10.77 12.81
N VAL A 270 14.39 -11.06 13.21
CA VAL A 270 13.95 -11.06 14.60
C VAL A 270 13.70 -12.50 15.03
N PRO A 271 14.54 -13.10 15.91
CA PRO A 271 14.38 -14.47 16.36
C PRO A 271 13.02 -14.71 17.01
N GLY A 272 12.34 -15.79 16.59
CA GLY A 272 11.03 -16.16 17.13
C GLY A 272 9.88 -15.27 16.67
N SER A 273 10.12 -14.27 15.81
CA SER A 273 9.05 -13.46 15.26
C SER A 273 8.18 -14.27 14.29
N THR A 274 6.87 -14.01 14.35
CA THR A 274 5.91 -14.44 13.32
C THR A 274 5.69 -13.35 12.26
N ASN A 275 6.30 -12.18 12.41
CA ASN A 275 6.28 -11.12 11.41
C ASN A 275 7.39 -11.35 10.38
N TYR A 276 7.00 -11.74 9.18
CA TYR A 276 7.91 -11.97 8.04
C TYR A 276 7.89 -10.82 7.03
N TYR A 277 7.32 -9.67 7.38
CA TYR A 277 7.05 -8.60 6.43
C TYR A 277 8.07 -7.47 6.50
N TRP A 278 8.53 -7.12 7.72
CA TRP A 278 9.52 -6.05 7.94
C TRP A 278 10.32 -6.25 9.23
N VAL A 279 11.47 -5.59 9.30
CA VAL A 279 12.24 -5.41 10.55
C VAL A 279 12.20 -3.94 10.91
N LEU A 280 11.69 -3.62 12.10
CA LEU A 280 11.59 -2.25 12.58
C LEU A 280 12.98 -1.71 12.98
N LYS A 281 13.17 -0.42 12.81
CA LYS A 281 14.34 0.30 13.32
C LYS A 281 14.46 0.18 14.84
N SER A 282 13.33 0.24 15.54
CA SER A 282 13.26 0.05 17.00
C SER A 282 13.69 -1.34 17.43
N ASP A 283 13.43 -2.40 16.65
CA ASP A 283 13.90 -3.76 16.96
C ASP A 283 15.43 -3.85 16.88
N GLN A 284 16.04 -3.11 15.96
CA GLN A 284 17.50 -3.05 15.84
C GLN A 284 18.11 -2.28 17.01
N GLU A 285 17.54 -1.15 17.37
CA GLU A 285 17.99 -0.30 18.48
C GLU A 285 17.82 -1.00 19.84
N ALA A 286 16.77 -1.78 20.01
CA ALA A 286 16.55 -2.60 21.19
C ALA A 286 17.40 -3.88 21.22
N GLY A 287 18.08 -4.23 20.11
CA GLY A 287 18.85 -5.44 19.97
C GLY A 287 18.01 -6.72 19.89
N THR A 288 16.70 -6.62 19.65
CA THR A 288 15.80 -7.76 19.34
C THR A 288 16.04 -8.28 17.94
N ALA A 289 16.16 -7.38 16.96
CA ALA A 289 16.64 -7.75 15.64
C ALA A 289 18.14 -8.10 15.68
N LYS A 290 18.51 -9.17 15.04
CA LYS A 290 19.89 -9.68 14.98
C LYS A 290 20.47 -9.44 13.61
N LEU A 291 21.68 -8.88 13.57
CA LEU A 291 22.48 -8.76 12.37
C LEU A 291 23.04 -10.14 12.01
N ILE A 292 22.88 -10.56 10.77
CA ILE A 292 23.54 -11.74 10.22
C ILE A 292 24.98 -11.37 9.91
N THR A 293 25.92 -12.13 10.46
CA THR A 293 27.37 -11.82 10.42
C THR A 293 28.17 -12.81 9.58
N GLY A 294 27.56 -13.92 9.13
CA GLY A 294 28.24 -14.92 8.34
C GLY A 294 27.28 -15.84 7.60
N VAL A 295 27.80 -16.46 6.53
CA VAL A 295 27.14 -17.53 5.78
C VAL A 295 28.18 -18.57 5.36
N ASN A 296 27.83 -19.86 5.44
CA ASN A 296 28.70 -20.91 4.95
C ASN A 296 28.22 -21.48 3.60
N ALA A 297 29.01 -22.39 3.03
CA ALA A 297 28.76 -23.03 1.72
C ALA A 297 27.47 -23.88 1.67
N ASN A 298 26.87 -24.20 2.81
CA ASN A 298 25.60 -24.88 2.92
C ASN A 298 24.43 -23.93 3.21
N GLY A 299 24.67 -22.61 3.18
CA GLY A 299 23.65 -21.59 3.43
C GLY A 299 23.30 -21.36 4.89
N VAL A 300 24.01 -21.97 5.84
CA VAL A 300 23.83 -21.71 7.26
C VAL A 300 24.25 -20.29 7.59
N LEU A 301 23.34 -19.51 8.16
CA LEU A 301 23.61 -18.14 8.58
C LEU A 301 24.10 -18.11 10.02
N SER A 302 25.05 -17.23 10.31
CA SER A 302 25.56 -16.97 11.67
C SER A 302 25.17 -15.58 12.13
N TYR A 303 24.86 -15.44 13.41
CA TYR A 303 24.59 -14.15 14.08
C TYR A 303 25.10 -14.19 15.53
N ASN A 304 25.16 -13.04 16.19
CA ASN A 304 25.50 -13.03 17.61
C ASN A 304 24.38 -13.66 18.46
N GLY A 305 24.62 -14.86 18.92
CA GLY A 305 23.67 -15.68 19.70
C GLY A 305 23.31 -17.03 19.06
N GLY A 306 23.76 -17.34 17.84
CA GLY A 306 23.49 -18.62 17.24
C GLY A 306 23.64 -18.71 15.74
N THR A 307 22.98 -19.71 15.19
CA THR A 307 22.94 -19.98 13.74
C THR A 307 21.52 -20.27 13.29
N ILE A 308 21.26 -20.05 12.01
CA ILE A 308 20.04 -20.50 11.32
C ILE A 308 20.52 -21.50 10.27
N ASP A 309 20.11 -22.77 10.45
CA ASP A 309 20.40 -23.83 9.48
C ASP A 309 19.14 -24.15 8.66
N PRO A 310 19.04 -23.64 7.43
CA PRO A 310 17.87 -23.87 6.58
C PRO A 310 17.77 -25.31 6.07
N ASN A 311 18.80 -26.13 6.28
CA ASN A 311 18.77 -27.55 5.91
C ASN A 311 18.03 -28.38 6.97
N THR A 312 18.01 -27.94 8.23
CA THR A 312 17.27 -28.56 9.33
C THR A 312 15.95 -27.85 9.60
N ASP A 313 15.90 -26.52 9.54
CA ASP A 313 14.67 -25.72 9.55
C ASP A 313 14.15 -25.52 8.12
N THR A 314 13.46 -26.55 7.62
CA THR A 314 12.93 -26.56 6.26
C THR A 314 11.82 -25.54 6.01
N GLU A 315 11.34 -24.83 7.04
CA GLU A 315 10.38 -23.74 6.87
C GLU A 315 10.98 -22.56 6.12
N PHE A 316 12.31 -22.39 6.09
CA PHE A 316 12.98 -21.39 5.27
C PHE A 316 13.16 -21.79 3.80
N GLN A 317 12.86 -23.03 3.44
CA GLN A 317 12.91 -23.50 2.06
C GLN A 317 11.59 -23.23 1.35
N ARG A 318 11.65 -22.95 0.05
CA ARG A 318 10.45 -22.82 -0.76
C ARG A 318 9.71 -24.16 -0.82
N LYS A 319 8.41 -24.15 -0.50
CA LYS A 319 7.55 -25.35 -0.49
C LYS A 319 6.65 -25.37 -1.74
N GLY A 320 7.22 -25.70 -2.89
CA GLY A 320 6.50 -25.79 -4.15
C GLY A 320 6.27 -24.45 -4.85
N GLU A 321 5.53 -24.47 -5.96
CA GLU A 321 5.33 -23.31 -6.82
C GLU A 321 4.27 -22.33 -6.26
N THR A 322 3.36 -22.79 -5.43
CA THR A 322 2.21 -22.02 -4.94
C THR A 322 2.33 -21.51 -3.51
N THR A 323 3.28 -22.05 -2.74
CA THR A 323 3.46 -21.68 -1.34
C THR A 323 4.85 -21.14 -1.11
N GLY A 324 4.91 -19.92 -0.56
CA GLY A 324 6.13 -19.35 -0.02
C GLY A 324 6.67 -20.18 1.15
N SER A 325 7.91 -19.97 1.48
CA SER A 325 8.52 -20.42 2.72
C SER A 325 8.03 -19.59 3.90
N LYS A 326 8.49 -19.92 5.11
CA LYS A 326 8.38 -19.03 6.27
C LYS A 326 8.98 -17.65 5.98
N GLY A 327 10.07 -17.64 5.21
CA GLY A 327 10.71 -16.42 4.74
C GLY A 327 11.39 -15.60 5.83
N MET A 328 12.15 -14.63 5.41
CA MET A 328 12.60 -13.51 6.22
C MET A 328 12.22 -12.21 5.51
N PRO A 329 11.99 -11.10 6.24
CA PRO A 329 11.62 -9.85 5.60
C PRO A 329 12.65 -9.40 4.57
N SER A 330 12.17 -8.87 3.44
CA SER A 330 13.02 -8.16 2.48
C SER A 330 13.21 -6.68 2.82
N VAL A 331 12.52 -6.19 3.87
CA VAL A 331 12.54 -4.78 4.28
C VAL A 331 13.04 -4.67 5.71
N CYS A 332 13.96 -3.74 5.95
CA CYS A 332 14.49 -3.41 7.27
C CYS A 332 14.57 -1.89 7.48
N ASP A 333 15.10 -1.48 8.62
CA ASP A 333 15.24 -0.07 9.03
C ASP A 333 13.92 0.70 9.02
N VAL A 334 12.79 -0.01 9.18
CA VAL A 334 11.46 0.59 9.05
C VAL A 334 11.15 1.48 10.24
N ALA A 335 10.92 2.75 9.97
CA ALA A 335 10.50 3.78 10.92
C ALA A 335 9.63 4.83 10.22
N PRO A 336 8.74 5.54 10.92
CA PRO A 336 7.99 6.63 10.33
C PRO A 336 8.90 7.67 9.68
N PHE A 337 8.52 8.15 8.50
CA PHE A 337 9.19 9.30 7.89
C PHE A 337 8.96 10.55 8.72
N VAL A 338 9.98 11.37 8.83
CA VAL A 338 9.92 12.71 9.42
C VAL A 338 10.34 13.71 8.36
N GLY A 339 9.62 14.79 8.22
CA GLY A 339 9.78 15.79 7.16
C GLY A 339 8.71 15.63 6.09
N ASP A 340 8.91 16.25 4.95
CA ASP A 340 7.98 16.35 3.83
C ASP A 340 7.42 15.01 3.39
N ARG A 341 8.29 14.05 3.21
CA ARG A 341 7.95 12.67 2.81
C ARG A 341 6.98 11.95 3.76
N GLY A 342 6.80 12.43 4.97
CA GLY A 342 6.02 11.81 6.03
C GLY A 342 4.82 12.63 6.48
N ASP A 343 4.40 13.63 5.73
CA ASP A 343 3.36 14.57 6.15
C ASP A 343 1.93 14.07 5.85
N ILE A 344 1.77 12.90 5.23
CA ILE A 344 0.49 12.24 4.97
C ILE A 344 0.27 11.13 5.98
N ASP A 345 -0.54 11.41 7.00
CA ASP A 345 -0.99 10.41 7.97
C ASP A 345 -1.98 9.43 7.31
N ALA A 346 -1.88 8.15 7.64
CA ALA A 346 -2.78 7.14 7.10
C ALA A 346 -3.09 6.00 8.05
N LYS A 347 -4.28 5.41 7.89
CA LYS A 347 -4.66 4.15 8.52
C LYS A 347 -5.38 3.25 7.52
N ALA A 348 -4.95 1.99 7.44
CA ALA A 348 -5.58 1.01 6.58
C ALA A 348 -6.02 -0.21 7.36
N VAL A 349 -7.13 -0.80 6.92
CA VAL A 349 -7.67 -2.06 7.43
C VAL A 349 -8.08 -2.93 6.24
N TYR A 350 -7.68 -4.21 6.28
CA TYR A 350 -8.18 -5.21 5.37
C TYR A 350 -9.41 -5.89 5.97
N THR A 351 -10.53 -5.85 5.26
CA THR A 351 -11.85 -6.28 5.76
C THR A 351 -12.14 -7.76 5.54
N GLY A 352 -11.25 -8.49 4.87
CA GLY A 352 -11.46 -9.88 4.44
C GLY A 352 -11.83 -10.02 2.96
N ASN A 353 -12.27 -8.94 2.31
CA ASN A 353 -12.62 -8.89 0.89
C ASN A 353 -12.26 -7.57 0.19
N GLY A 354 -11.47 -6.75 0.85
CA GLY A 354 -11.03 -5.46 0.34
C GLY A 354 -10.35 -4.62 1.41
N TRP A 355 -9.95 -3.44 1.03
CA TRP A 355 -9.24 -2.48 1.85
C TRP A 355 -10.10 -1.27 2.18
N ILE A 356 -9.92 -0.74 3.38
CA ILE A 356 -10.29 0.60 3.83
C ILE A 356 -8.99 1.33 4.08
N LEU A 357 -8.83 2.51 3.50
CA LEU A 357 -7.68 3.40 3.68
C LEU A 357 -8.18 4.81 3.97
N GLU A 358 -7.92 5.29 5.17
CA GLU A 358 -8.12 6.67 5.57
C GLU A 358 -6.79 7.40 5.59
N PHE A 359 -6.73 8.60 5.05
CA PHE A 359 -5.50 9.41 5.06
C PHE A 359 -5.80 10.89 5.01
N SER A 360 -4.86 11.69 5.49
CA SER A 360 -5.00 13.14 5.53
C SER A 360 -3.68 13.85 5.39
N ARG A 361 -3.72 15.05 4.80
CA ARG A 361 -2.59 15.97 4.72
C ARG A 361 -3.07 17.40 4.95
N ASN A 362 -2.16 18.30 5.30
CA ASN A 362 -2.45 19.72 5.29
C ASN A 362 -2.83 20.20 3.89
N LEU A 363 -3.80 21.13 3.80
CA LEU A 363 -4.15 21.78 2.52
C LEU A 363 -2.94 22.51 1.92
N ILE A 364 -2.16 23.13 2.79
CA ILE A 364 -0.92 23.84 2.46
C ILE A 364 0.21 23.19 3.25
N THR A 365 1.24 22.75 2.57
CA THR A 365 2.44 22.17 3.17
C THR A 365 3.61 23.14 3.01
N PRO A 366 4.61 23.11 3.91
CA PRO A 366 5.91 23.73 3.63
C PRO A 366 6.58 22.89 2.55
N SER A 367 6.16 23.07 1.30
CA SER A 367 6.67 22.26 0.21
C SER A 367 8.19 22.33 0.17
N GLY A 368 8.79 21.16 -0.03
CA GLY A 368 10.23 21.01 -0.09
C GLY A 368 10.93 21.86 -1.12
N VAL A 369 12.10 21.48 -1.51
CA VAL A 369 13.01 22.23 -2.37
C VAL A 369 12.27 22.94 -3.52
N ALA A 370 12.35 24.24 -3.55
CA ALA A 370 11.74 25.14 -4.55
C ALA A 370 10.20 25.24 -4.54
N GLY A 371 9.48 24.66 -3.57
CA GLY A 371 8.03 24.78 -3.47
C GLY A 371 7.25 23.98 -4.54
N ASN A 372 7.81 22.90 -5.07
CA ASN A 372 7.23 22.14 -6.16
C ASN A 372 7.11 20.62 -5.86
N SER A 373 7.35 20.17 -4.62
CA SER A 373 7.15 18.75 -4.27
C SER A 373 5.68 18.41 -4.16
N ASP A 374 4.88 19.29 -3.57
CA ASP A 374 3.50 19.01 -3.18
C ASP A 374 2.47 19.83 -3.92
N VAL A 375 1.34 19.22 -4.21
CA VAL A 375 0.13 19.95 -4.59
C VAL A 375 -0.35 20.79 -3.40
N GLN A 376 -0.60 22.06 -3.62
CA GLN A 376 -1.18 22.99 -2.65
C GLN A 376 -2.67 23.17 -2.96
N PHE A 377 -3.54 22.89 -1.97
CA PHE A 377 -4.98 22.93 -2.18
C PHE A 377 -5.58 24.30 -1.82
N ASP A 378 -6.02 25.02 -2.84
CA ASP A 378 -6.93 26.14 -2.69
C ASP A 378 -8.38 25.62 -2.79
N VAL A 379 -9.15 25.75 -1.74
CA VAL A 379 -10.54 25.26 -1.67
C VAL A 379 -11.51 25.94 -2.65
N THR A 380 -11.03 26.94 -3.42
CA THR A 380 -11.81 27.60 -4.48
C THR A 380 -11.53 27.02 -5.86
N SER A 381 -10.55 26.13 -5.99
CA SER A 381 -10.07 25.54 -7.24
C SER A 381 -10.43 24.07 -7.38
N ASP A 382 -10.49 23.59 -8.61
CA ASP A 382 -10.64 22.16 -8.95
C ASP A 382 -9.27 21.55 -9.23
N TYR A 383 -9.10 20.25 -8.91
CA TYR A 383 -7.84 19.53 -9.11
C TYR A 383 -8.09 18.21 -9.85
N VAL A 384 -7.37 18.00 -10.95
CA VAL A 384 -7.35 16.72 -11.67
C VAL A 384 -6.33 15.79 -11.00
N PHE A 385 -6.70 14.55 -10.84
CA PHE A 385 -5.83 13.51 -10.28
C PHE A 385 -6.09 12.14 -10.91
N GLY A 386 -5.11 11.25 -10.81
CA GLY A 386 -5.25 9.84 -11.14
C GLY A 386 -5.16 8.96 -9.90
N ILE A 387 -5.73 7.76 -9.97
CA ILE A 387 -5.60 6.74 -8.92
C ILE A 387 -5.06 5.43 -9.49
N GLY A 388 -4.34 4.67 -8.63
CA GLY A 388 -3.82 3.35 -8.96
C GLY A 388 -4.01 2.36 -7.82
N VAL A 389 -4.49 1.15 -8.14
CA VAL A 389 -4.59 0.01 -7.22
C VAL A 389 -3.61 -1.07 -7.65
N PHE A 390 -2.78 -1.54 -6.72
CA PHE A 390 -1.83 -2.61 -6.93
C PHE A 390 -2.20 -3.79 -6.03
N ASP A 391 -2.65 -4.87 -6.60
CA ASP A 391 -2.97 -6.11 -5.92
C ASP A 391 -1.78 -7.07 -6.11
N ASN A 392 -1.05 -7.37 -5.03
CA ASN A 392 0.10 -8.27 -5.04
C ASN A 392 1.07 -8.01 -6.22
N ALA A 393 1.32 -6.76 -6.55
CA ALA A 393 2.03 -6.39 -7.77
C ALA A 393 3.13 -5.35 -7.53
N ALA A 394 4.31 -5.62 -8.09
CA ALA A 394 5.43 -4.70 -8.00
C ALA A 394 5.22 -3.44 -8.84
N ILE A 395 4.71 -3.61 -10.06
CA ILE A 395 4.55 -2.56 -11.06
C ILE A 395 3.13 -2.53 -11.63
N ALA A 396 2.56 -3.69 -11.98
CA ALA A 396 1.22 -3.75 -12.55
C ALA A 396 0.19 -3.12 -11.62
N HIS A 397 -0.62 -2.24 -12.15
CA HIS A 397 -1.65 -1.56 -11.38
C HIS A 397 -2.86 -1.22 -12.24
N ALA A 398 -4.01 -1.32 -11.62
CA ALA A 398 -5.27 -0.88 -12.20
C ALA A 398 -5.41 0.63 -12.01
N ILE A 399 -5.83 1.34 -13.03
CA ILE A 399 -5.86 2.81 -13.04
C ILE A 399 -7.22 3.38 -13.43
N ASN A 400 -7.55 4.53 -12.84
CA ASN A 400 -8.33 5.57 -13.48
C ASN A 400 -7.42 6.79 -13.62
N SER A 401 -7.13 7.16 -14.85
CA SER A 401 -6.13 8.19 -15.15
C SER A 401 -6.59 9.59 -14.77
N LYS A 402 -7.91 9.82 -14.72
CA LYS A 402 -8.49 11.16 -14.65
C LYS A 402 -9.74 11.21 -13.80
N LEU A 403 -9.61 11.74 -12.62
CA LEU A 403 -10.67 12.13 -11.72
C LEU A 403 -10.53 13.62 -11.40
N THR A 404 -11.57 14.25 -10.86
CA THR A 404 -11.54 15.66 -10.48
C THR A 404 -11.99 15.83 -9.04
N LEU A 405 -11.12 16.41 -8.22
CA LEU A 405 -11.48 16.86 -6.88
C LEU A 405 -12.10 18.26 -6.96
N LYS A 406 -13.25 18.44 -6.33
CA LYS A 406 -13.92 19.73 -6.12
C LYS A 406 -14.22 19.95 -4.66
N PHE A 407 -14.19 21.19 -4.23
CA PHE A 407 -14.53 21.56 -2.86
C PHE A 407 -15.97 22.08 -2.78
N GLN A 408 -16.75 21.51 -1.89
CA GLN A 408 -18.10 22.00 -1.61
C GLN A 408 -17.98 23.24 -0.71
N LYS A 409 -18.58 24.35 -1.16
CA LYS A 409 -18.57 25.62 -0.44
C LYS A 409 -19.59 25.64 0.69
#